data_24471d892dfe792a544ae8a0f414d886
#
_entry.id   24471d892dfe792a544ae8a0f414d886
#
_cell.length_a   1.000
_cell.length_b   1.000
_cell.length_c   1.000
_cell.angle_alpha   90.00
_cell.angle_beta   90.00
_cell.angle_gamma   90.00
#
_symmetry.space_group_name_H-M   'P 1'
#
loop_
_entity.id
_entity.type
_entity.pdbx_description
1 polymer ?
#
loop_
_entity_poly.entity_id
_entity_poly.type
_entity_poly.pdbx_seq_one_letter_code
_entity_poly.pdbx_strand_id
1 'polypeptide(L)'
;MAEKTFTLYKSLIMETVKNETHISARITKAANPNASELAFHEEAGDESYHESKLERDLFGAIDRLKSELSNYVAGSSVSSTISDDTIVIKLDLGDRINTGFLTPLADLFSKFIEDTMLMEWWTPINVDRMKIYMEHSLLDMQNIRNCFAKSAPSSSSKGYGEITAS
;
A
#
# COMPACT_ATOMS: atom_id res chain seq x y z
N MET A 1 3.05 24.76 7.32
CA MET A 1 2.55 23.38 7.19
C MET A 1 2.50 23.05 5.72
N ALA A 2 3.23 22.04 5.29
CA ALA A 2 3.25 21.62 3.88
C ALA A 2 2.44 20.33 3.73
N GLU A 3 1.14 20.50 3.46
CA GLU A 3 0.28 19.36 3.09
C GLU A 3 0.76 18.79 1.76
N LYS A 4 1.00 17.50 1.73
CA LYS A 4 1.34 16.75 0.52
C LYS A 4 0.15 15.88 0.11
N THR A 5 -0.15 15.92 -1.16
CA THR A 5 -1.28 15.19 -1.75
C THR A 5 -0.75 14.07 -2.62
N PHE A 6 -1.25 12.87 -2.40
CA PHE A 6 -0.96 11.66 -3.18
C PHE A 6 -2.24 11.23 -3.86
N THR A 7 -2.18 11.06 -5.17
CA THR A 7 -3.33 10.60 -5.96
C THR A 7 -3.04 9.19 -6.46
N LEU A 8 -3.89 8.25 -6.09
CA LEU A 8 -3.86 6.87 -6.55
C LEU A 8 -5.08 6.61 -7.42
N TYR A 9 -5.03 5.60 -8.27
CA TYR A 9 -6.11 5.26 -9.18
C TYR A 9 -6.75 3.94 -8.77
N LYS A 10 -8.05 4.01 -8.40
CA LYS A 10 -8.85 2.86 -7.96
C LYS A 10 -8.88 1.77 -9.03
N SER A 11 -9.09 2.14 -10.30
CA SER A 11 -9.16 1.19 -11.41
C SER A 11 -7.87 0.39 -11.57
N LEU A 12 -6.71 1.03 -11.46
CA LEU A 12 -5.41 0.35 -11.58
C LEU A 12 -5.18 -0.63 -10.42
N ILE A 13 -5.50 -0.24 -9.20
CA ILE A 13 -5.39 -1.11 -8.02
C ILE A 13 -6.30 -2.33 -8.17
N MET A 14 -7.56 -2.11 -8.53
CA MET A 14 -8.54 -3.19 -8.73
C MET A 14 -8.13 -4.14 -9.86
N GLU A 15 -7.62 -3.59 -10.97
CA GLU A 15 -7.12 -4.39 -12.10
C GLU A 15 -5.92 -5.24 -11.69
N THR A 16 -4.95 -4.68 -10.96
CA THR A 16 -3.78 -5.41 -10.46
C THR A 16 -4.22 -6.59 -9.59
N VAL A 17 -5.13 -6.35 -8.63
CA VAL A 17 -5.64 -7.40 -7.74
C VAL A 17 -6.37 -8.50 -8.53
N LYS A 18 -7.25 -8.13 -9.48
CA LYS A 18 -7.94 -9.11 -10.34
C LYS A 18 -6.96 -9.93 -11.17
N ASN A 19 -5.97 -9.29 -11.78
CA ASN A 19 -4.95 -9.97 -12.59
C ASN A 19 -4.13 -10.97 -11.76
N GLU A 20 -3.72 -10.62 -10.55
CA GLU A 20 -2.97 -11.52 -9.65
C GLU A 20 -3.81 -12.75 -9.28
N THR A 21 -5.09 -12.58 -8.96
CA THR A 21 -5.97 -13.71 -8.65
C THR A 21 -6.21 -14.60 -9.88
N HIS A 22 -6.34 -13.99 -11.07
CA HIS A 22 -6.51 -14.71 -12.34
C HIS A 22 -5.27 -15.53 -12.69
N ILE A 23 -4.06 -14.97 -12.57
CA ILE A 23 -2.80 -15.69 -12.79
C ILE A 23 -2.71 -16.87 -11.83
N SER A 24 -3.05 -16.67 -10.56
CA SER A 24 -3.07 -17.73 -9.56
C SER A 24 -4.02 -18.87 -9.91
N ALA A 25 -5.24 -18.55 -10.33
CA ALA A 25 -6.24 -19.54 -10.75
C ALA A 25 -5.77 -20.35 -11.95
N ARG A 26 -5.11 -19.70 -12.92
CA ARG A 26 -4.52 -20.39 -14.09
C ARG A 26 -3.40 -21.34 -13.69
N ILE A 27 -2.54 -20.96 -12.75
CA ILE A 27 -1.48 -21.83 -12.23
C ILE A 27 -2.09 -23.05 -11.53
N THR A 28 -3.09 -22.86 -10.68
CA THR A 28 -3.80 -23.96 -10.00
C THR A 28 -4.41 -24.92 -11.01
N LYS A 29 -5.09 -24.40 -12.02
CA LYS A 29 -5.70 -25.22 -13.09
C LYS A 29 -4.66 -25.97 -13.92
N ALA A 30 -3.52 -25.37 -14.20
CA ALA A 30 -2.43 -26.01 -14.94
C ALA A 30 -1.78 -27.14 -14.12
N ALA A 31 -1.62 -26.95 -12.81
CA ALA A 31 -1.06 -27.95 -11.89
C ALA A 31 -2.01 -29.14 -11.66
N ASN A 32 -3.33 -28.88 -11.64
CA ASN A 32 -4.36 -29.90 -11.45
C ASN A 32 -5.60 -29.59 -12.32
N PRO A 33 -5.75 -30.20 -13.50
CA PRO A 33 -6.88 -29.98 -14.38
C PRO A 33 -8.26 -30.27 -13.75
N ASN A 34 -8.30 -31.11 -12.71
CA ASN A 34 -9.53 -31.44 -11.99
C ASN A 34 -9.89 -30.40 -10.89
N ALA A 35 -9.03 -29.44 -10.64
CA ALA A 35 -9.25 -28.38 -9.64
C ALA A 35 -9.96 -27.14 -10.23
N SER A 36 -10.82 -27.32 -11.21
CA SER A 36 -11.55 -26.20 -11.86
C SER A 36 -12.43 -25.44 -10.88
N GLU A 37 -13.04 -26.11 -9.92
CA GLU A 37 -13.85 -25.49 -8.87
C GLU A 37 -13.00 -24.65 -7.92
N LEU A 38 -11.84 -25.15 -7.50
CA LEU A 38 -10.90 -24.40 -6.69
C LEU A 38 -10.38 -23.15 -7.43
N ALA A 39 -9.99 -23.32 -8.70
CA ALA A 39 -9.54 -22.21 -9.53
C ALA A 39 -10.62 -21.11 -9.70
N PHE A 40 -11.88 -21.52 -9.82
CA PHE A 40 -13.01 -20.58 -9.86
C PHE A 40 -13.14 -19.76 -8.56
N HIS A 41 -12.93 -20.37 -7.41
CA HIS A 41 -12.95 -19.67 -6.12
C HIS A 41 -11.74 -18.77 -5.89
N GLU A 42 -10.63 -19.04 -6.56
CA GLU A 42 -9.40 -18.22 -6.47
C GLU A 42 -9.51 -16.93 -7.29
N GLU A 43 -10.27 -16.93 -8.36
CA GLU A 43 -10.36 -15.81 -9.30
C GLU A 43 -11.37 -14.76 -8.87
N ALA A 44 -10.92 -13.52 -8.77
CA ALA A 44 -11.79 -12.38 -8.58
C ALA A 44 -12.40 -11.97 -9.93
N GLY A 45 -13.62 -12.47 -10.19
CA GLY A 45 -14.37 -12.17 -11.40
C GLY A 45 -15.12 -10.83 -11.33
N ASP A 46 -15.86 -10.52 -12.41
CA ASP A 46 -16.72 -9.33 -12.53
C ASP A 46 -18.11 -9.55 -11.92
N GLU A 47 -18.31 -10.60 -11.14
CA GLU A 47 -19.56 -10.82 -10.43
C GLU A 47 -19.76 -9.76 -9.35
N SER A 48 -20.99 -9.32 -9.15
CA SER A 48 -21.35 -8.25 -8.19
C SER A 48 -20.90 -8.55 -6.76
N TYR A 49 -20.84 -9.82 -6.37
CA TYR A 49 -20.33 -10.24 -5.07
C TYR A 49 -18.82 -10.00 -4.95
N HIS A 50 -18.05 -10.35 -5.98
CA HIS A 50 -16.59 -10.14 -6.01
C HIS A 50 -16.26 -8.64 -6.02
N GLU A 51 -16.98 -7.85 -6.80
CA GLU A 51 -16.79 -6.40 -6.82
C GLU A 51 -17.09 -5.76 -5.47
N SER A 52 -18.20 -6.13 -4.83
CA SER A 52 -18.55 -5.64 -3.49
C SER A 52 -17.53 -6.05 -2.43
N LYS A 53 -16.97 -7.26 -2.52
CA LYS A 53 -15.90 -7.72 -1.65
C LYS A 53 -14.63 -6.93 -1.87
N LEU A 54 -14.20 -6.77 -3.11
CA LEU A 54 -13.00 -6.01 -3.47
C LEU A 54 -13.10 -4.53 -3.04
N GLU A 55 -14.27 -3.91 -3.21
CA GLU A 55 -14.48 -2.54 -2.71
C GLU A 55 -14.35 -2.44 -1.20
N ARG A 56 -14.94 -3.37 -0.46
CA ARG A 56 -14.80 -3.41 1.01
C ARG A 56 -13.36 -3.62 1.42
N ASP A 57 -12.65 -4.53 0.76
CA ASP A 57 -11.24 -4.81 1.03
C ASP A 57 -10.35 -3.60 0.69
N LEU A 58 -10.68 -2.86 -0.38
CA LEU A 58 -10.03 -1.60 -0.74
C LEU A 58 -10.19 -0.54 0.37
N PHE A 59 -11.41 -0.32 0.86
CA PHE A 59 -11.65 0.63 1.95
C PHE A 59 -10.89 0.23 3.22
N GLY A 60 -10.91 -1.06 3.57
CA GLY A 60 -10.15 -1.60 4.70
C GLY A 60 -8.65 -1.40 4.56
N ALA A 61 -8.10 -1.61 3.36
CA ALA A 61 -6.68 -1.40 3.07
C ALA A 61 -6.27 0.09 3.17
N ILE A 62 -7.13 0.99 2.69
CA ILE A 62 -6.91 2.45 2.81
C ILE A 62 -6.93 2.88 4.28
N ASP A 63 -7.88 2.39 5.06
CA ASP A 63 -7.97 2.72 6.49
C ASP A 63 -6.78 2.17 7.27
N ARG A 64 -6.29 0.98 6.92
CA ARG A 64 -5.06 0.42 7.49
C ARG A 64 -3.85 1.27 7.14
N LEU A 65 -3.70 1.70 5.88
CA LEU A 65 -2.62 2.60 5.47
C LEU A 65 -2.67 3.91 6.26
N LYS A 66 -3.85 4.54 6.40
CA LYS A 66 -4.04 5.77 7.19
C LYS A 66 -3.63 5.58 8.65
N SER A 67 -4.04 4.47 9.26
CA SER A 67 -3.69 4.14 10.64
C SER A 67 -2.18 4.04 10.83
N GLU A 68 -1.50 3.35 9.91
CA GLU A 68 -0.05 3.22 9.94
C GLU A 68 0.66 4.56 9.71
N LEU A 69 0.18 5.36 8.75
CA LEU A 69 0.76 6.67 8.45
C LEU A 69 0.57 7.68 9.59
N SER A 70 -0.50 7.58 10.36
CA SER A 70 -0.77 8.47 11.50
C SER A 70 0.32 8.43 12.56
N ASN A 71 1.08 7.34 12.64
CA ASN A 71 2.21 7.21 13.55
C ASN A 71 3.44 8.05 13.15
N TYR A 72 3.50 8.50 11.89
CA TYR A 72 4.65 9.23 11.33
C TYR A 72 4.37 10.69 11.03
N VAL A 73 3.12 11.10 11.09
CA VAL A 73 2.70 12.46 10.80
C VAL A 73 2.46 13.21 12.11
N ALA A 74 3.15 14.32 12.31
CA ALA A 74 2.94 15.18 13.46
C ALA A 74 1.56 15.85 13.36
N GLY A 75 0.65 15.48 14.28
CA GLY A 75 -0.65 16.13 14.42
C GLY A 75 -1.75 15.58 13.51
N SER A 76 -2.09 14.34 13.65
CA SER A 76 -3.41 13.71 13.33
C SER A 76 -4.11 14.03 12.00
N SER A 77 -3.46 14.53 10.96
CA SER A 77 -4.15 14.80 9.71
C SER A 77 -3.70 13.93 8.54
N VAL A 78 -3.99 12.64 8.66
CA VAL A 78 -4.08 11.77 7.48
C VAL A 78 -5.54 11.77 7.06
N SER A 79 -5.86 12.36 5.92
CA SER A 79 -7.19 12.29 5.34
C SER A 79 -7.16 11.55 4.01
N SER A 80 -8.25 10.86 3.70
CA SER A 80 -8.45 10.24 2.40
C SER A 80 -9.81 10.65 1.85
N THR A 81 -9.84 10.92 0.55
CA THR A 81 -11.08 11.14 -0.19
C THR A 81 -11.10 10.17 -1.36
N ILE A 82 -12.17 9.42 -1.49
CA ILE A 82 -12.37 8.48 -2.59
C ILE A 82 -13.47 9.08 -3.47
N SER A 83 -13.13 9.28 -4.73
CA SER A 83 -14.07 9.61 -5.80
C SER A 83 -14.15 8.44 -6.79
N ASP A 84 -14.88 8.60 -7.90
CA ASP A 84 -15.21 7.48 -8.81
C ASP A 84 -14.00 6.62 -9.18
N ASP A 85 -12.88 7.22 -9.57
CA ASP A 85 -11.65 6.49 -9.94
C ASP A 85 -10.39 6.92 -9.17
N THR A 86 -10.47 7.94 -8.33
CA THR A 86 -9.30 8.46 -7.64
C THR A 86 -9.40 8.29 -6.13
N ILE A 87 -8.26 7.93 -5.53
CA ILE A 87 -8.04 7.91 -4.09
C ILE A 87 -7.02 8.98 -3.78
N VAL A 88 -7.44 10.01 -3.08
CA VAL A 88 -6.57 11.13 -2.70
C VAL A 88 -6.22 10.99 -1.23
N ILE A 89 -4.93 10.82 -0.95
CA ILE A 89 -4.38 10.77 0.41
C ILE A 89 -3.63 12.07 0.68
N LYS A 90 -4.00 12.76 1.74
CA LYS A 90 -3.36 14.00 2.16
C LYS A 90 -2.63 13.80 3.48
N LEU A 91 -1.37 14.21 3.50
CA LEU A 91 -0.49 14.10 4.66
C LEU A 91 0.13 15.46 4.96
N ASP A 92 0.08 15.87 6.21
CA ASP A 92 0.90 16.99 6.67
C ASP A 92 2.29 16.46 7.11
N LEU A 93 3.22 16.51 6.19
CA LEU A 93 4.59 16.02 6.39
C LEU A 93 5.56 17.14 6.82
N GLY A 94 5.05 18.37 6.92
CA GLY A 94 5.92 19.53 7.14
C GLY A 94 6.93 19.73 6.00
N ASP A 95 7.92 20.60 6.23
CA ASP A 95 8.95 20.93 5.24
C ASP A 95 10.10 19.89 5.20
N ARG A 96 9.96 18.79 5.93
CA ARG A 96 11.04 17.81 6.14
C ARG A 96 11.13 16.74 5.05
N ILE A 97 10.14 16.64 4.18
CA ILE A 97 10.15 15.61 3.14
C ILE A 97 10.89 16.11 1.90
N ASN A 98 11.84 15.34 1.43
CA ASN A 98 12.46 15.57 0.14
C ASN A 98 11.44 15.28 -0.98
N THR A 99 11.22 16.25 -1.87
CA THR A 99 10.27 16.15 -2.98
C THR A 99 10.55 14.97 -3.91
N GLY A 100 11.79 14.49 -3.98
CA GLY A 100 12.17 13.30 -4.75
C GLY A 100 11.55 12.00 -4.26
N PHE A 101 11.01 11.95 -3.03
CA PHE A 101 10.32 10.76 -2.50
C PHE A 101 8.81 10.75 -2.72
N LEU A 102 8.22 11.82 -3.25
CA LEU A 102 6.76 11.90 -3.39
C LEU A 102 6.22 10.87 -4.39
N THR A 103 6.86 10.72 -5.56
CA THR A 103 6.42 9.70 -6.55
C THR A 103 6.64 8.28 -6.04
N PRO A 104 7.84 7.88 -5.55
CA PRO A 104 8.03 6.57 -4.94
C PRO A 104 7.06 6.26 -3.80
N LEU A 105 6.67 7.24 -2.99
CA LEU A 105 5.70 7.05 -1.92
C LEU A 105 4.29 6.75 -2.46
N ALA A 106 3.84 7.42 -3.52
CA ALA A 106 2.56 7.14 -4.14
C ALA A 106 2.51 5.69 -4.65
N ASP A 107 3.56 5.22 -5.31
CA ASP A 107 3.69 3.85 -5.80
C ASP A 107 3.68 2.84 -4.63
N LEU A 108 4.39 3.13 -3.55
CA LEU A 108 4.41 2.28 -2.35
C LEU A 108 3.06 2.24 -1.64
N PHE A 109 2.30 3.34 -1.64
CA PHE A 109 0.94 3.35 -1.10
C PHE A 109 0.00 2.47 -1.93
N SER A 110 0.06 2.57 -3.26
CA SER A 110 -0.71 1.68 -4.15
C SER A 110 -0.38 0.22 -3.89
N LYS A 111 0.90 -0.11 -3.84
CA LYS A 111 1.38 -1.47 -3.63
C LYS A 111 0.97 -2.03 -2.26
N PHE A 112 1.08 -1.24 -1.20
CA PHE A 112 0.61 -1.64 0.13
C PHE A 112 -0.90 -1.94 0.13
N ILE A 113 -1.70 -1.12 -0.57
CA ILE A 113 -3.14 -1.35 -0.69
C ILE A 113 -3.41 -2.64 -1.46
N GLU A 114 -2.76 -2.86 -2.61
CA GLU A 114 -2.88 -4.07 -3.43
C GLU A 114 -2.54 -5.33 -2.64
N ASP A 115 -1.39 -5.36 -1.97
CA ASP A 115 -0.95 -6.52 -1.19
C ASP A 115 -1.85 -6.76 0.03
N THR A 116 -2.38 -5.70 0.65
CA THR A 116 -3.37 -5.83 1.74
C THR A 116 -4.69 -6.40 1.22
N MET A 117 -5.18 -5.96 0.07
CA MET A 117 -6.39 -6.51 -0.56
C MET A 117 -6.21 -7.97 -0.94
N LEU A 118 -5.06 -8.35 -1.51
CA LEU A 118 -4.74 -9.73 -1.85
C LEU A 118 -4.64 -10.61 -0.59
N MET A 119 -4.07 -10.11 0.48
CA MET A 119 -4.06 -10.81 1.77
C MET A 119 -5.50 -11.09 2.25
N GLU A 120 -6.38 -10.10 2.21
CA GLU A 120 -7.81 -10.26 2.60
C GLU A 120 -8.56 -11.19 1.65
N TRP A 121 -8.25 -11.13 0.36
CA TRP A 121 -8.83 -12.04 -0.64
C TRP A 121 -8.50 -13.50 -0.34
N TRP A 122 -7.22 -13.79 -0.05
CA TRP A 122 -6.74 -15.15 0.17
C TRP A 122 -7.05 -15.71 1.55
N THR A 123 -7.36 -14.87 2.54
CA THR A 123 -7.61 -15.29 3.93
C THR A 123 -8.60 -16.46 4.04
N PRO A 124 -9.78 -16.45 3.39
CA PRO A 124 -10.72 -17.57 3.44
C PRO A 124 -10.40 -18.71 2.47
N ILE A 125 -9.51 -18.53 1.50
CA ILE A 125 -9.30 -19.44 0.38
C ILE A 125 -8.02 -20.25 0.54
N ASN A 126 -6.89 -19.58 0.79
CA ASN A 126 -5.57 -20.19 0.83
C ASN A 126 -4.64 -19.45 1.80
N VAL A 127 -4.43 -20.08 2.96
CA VAL A 127 -3.63 -19.49 4.05
C VAL A 127 -2.16 -19.27 3.66
N ASP A 128 -1.58 -20.12 2.83
CA ASP A 128 -0.18 -19.97 2.43
C ASP A 128 0.00 -18.77 1.49
N ARG A 129 -0.93 -18.55 0.58
CA ARG A 129 -0.95 -17.34 -0.24
C ARG A 129 -1.22 -16.08 0.60
N MET A 130 -2.16 -16.15 1.53
CA MET A 130 -2.41 -15.06 2.47
C MET A 130 -1.14 -14.63 3.20
N LYS A 131 -0.33 -15.59 3.68
CA LYS A 131 0.94 -15.28 4.37
C LYS A 131 1.94 -14.55 3.47
N ILE A 132 2.04 -14.93 2.19
CA ILE A 132 2.92 -14.26 1.22
C ILE A 132 2.54 -12.78 1.11
N TYR A 133 1.27 -12.46 0.89
CA TYR A 133 0.82 -11.08 0.76
C TYR A 133 0.86 -10.30 2.08
N MET A 134 0.69 -10.98 3.20
CA MET A 134 0.94 -10.38 4.52
C MET A 134 2.41 -9.95 4.67
N GLU A 135 3.35 -10.79 4.28
CA GLU A 135 4.79 -10.46 4.30
C GLU A 135 5.11 -9.31 3.33
N HIS A 136 4.51 -9.30 2.13
CA HIS A 136 4.65 -8.21 1.17
C HIS A 136 4.13 -6.88 1.73
N SER A 137 2.94 -6.86 2.32
CA SER A 137 2.37 -5.64 2.90
C SER A 137 3.21 -5.10 4.06
N LEU A 138 3.83 -5.98 4.86
CA LEU A 138 4.76 -5.57 5.92
C LEU A 138 6.04 -4.97 5.35
N LEU A 139 6.58 -5.54 4.27
CA LEU A 139 7.76 -5.02 3.58
C LEU A 139 7.47 -3.65 2.94
N ASP A 140 6.31 -3.49 2.32
CA ASP A 140 5.91 -2.21 1.74
C ASP A 140 5.79 -1.12 2.81
N MET A 141 5.21 -1.45 3.96
CA MET A 141 5.15 -0.51 5.09
C MET A 141 6.55 -0.16 5.60
N GLN A 142 7.47 -1.12 5.65
CA GLN A 142 8.86 -0.84 6.02
C GLN A 142 9.54 0.09 5.00
N ASN A 143 9.29 -0.10 3.71
CA ASN A 143 9.81 0.78 2.66
C ASN A 143 9.24 2.19 2.76
N ILE A 144 7.94 2.33 3.05
CA ILE A 144 7.30 3.62 3.32
C ILE A 144 7.97 4.31 4.52
N ARG A 145 8.18 3.61 5.63
CA ARG A 145 8.88 4.11 6.82
C ARG A 145 10.29 4.58 6.50
N ASN A 146 11.01 3.81 5.68
CA ASN A 146 12.36 4.16 5.25
C ASN A 146 12.39 5.46 4.42
N CYS A 147 11.38 5.72 3.60
CA CYS A 147 11.25 6.99 2.87
C CYS A 147 11.08 8.16 3.82
N PHE A 148 10.27 8.04 4.88
CA PHE A 148 10.12 9.09 5.89
C PHE A 148 11.40 9.30 6.69
N ALA A 149 12.09 8.25 7.10
CA ALA A 149 13.32 8.34 7.87
C ALA A 149 14.45 9.02 7.08
N LYS A 150 14.58 8.75 5.78
CA LYS A 150 15.58 9.36 4.89
C LYS A 150 15.28 10.82 4.54
N SER A 151 14.03 11.23 4.66
CA SER A 151 13.59 12.60 4.35
C SER A 151 13.82 13.57 5.50
N ALA A 152 14.07 13.08 6.73
CA ALA A 152 14.39 13.93 7.85
C ALA A 152 15.79 14.55 7.65
N PRO A 153 15.95 15.90 7.69
CA PRO A 153 17.27 16.48 7.64
C PRO A 153 18.05 15.99 8.85
N SER A 154 19.28 15.52 8.61
CA SER A 154 20.20 15.20 9.69
C SER A 154 20.47 16.47 10.50
N SER A 155 19.95 16.53 11.71
CA SER A 155 20.13 17.66 12.63
C SER A 155 21.53 17.68 13.26
N SER A 156 22.54 17.16 12.59
CA SER A 156 23.91 17.13 13.08
C SER A 156 24.93 17.73 12.11
N SER A 157 24.76 18.99 11.74
CA SER A 157 25.94 19.82 11.62
C SER A 157 26.17 20.51 12.97
N LYS A 158 26.53 19.76 14.01
CA LYS A 158 27.31 20.34 15.08
C LYS A 158 28.63 20.75 14.41
N GLY A 159 28.77 22.04 14.12
CA GLY A 159 30.03 22.60 13.71
C GLY A 159 31.07 22.13 14.72
N TYR A 160 32.08 21.45 14.23
CA TYR A 160 33.30 21.29 14.98
C TYR A 160 33.83 22.71 15.21
N GLY A 161 33.79 23.14 16.46
CA GLY A 161 34.35 24.43 16.86
C GLY A 161 35.78 24.46 16.38
N GLU A 162 36.15 25.57 15.74
CA GLU A 162 37.52 25.90 15.43
C GLU A 162 38.35 25.78 16.70
N ILE A 163 39.31 24.86 16.66
CA ILE A 163 40.41 24.82 17.66
C ILE A 163 41.33 25.97 17.27
N THR A 164 41.15 27.13 17.87
CA THR A 164 42.14 28.18 17.84
C THR A 164 43.33 27.73 18.69
N ALA A 165 44.41 27.31 18.02
CA ALA A 165 45.70 27.14 18.64
C ALA A 165 46.27 28.53 19.05
N SER A 166 46.55 28.69 20.32
CA SER A 166 47.37 29.80 20.87
C SER A 166 48.79 29.37 21.00
#